data_d0ec052fa3211f3a571f6b0cac27b4a1
#
_entry.id   d0ec052fa3211f3a571f6b0cac27b4a1
#
_cell.length_a   1.000
_cell.length_b   1.000
_cell.length_c   1.000
_cell.angle_alpha   90.00
_cell.angle_beta   90.00
_cell.angle_gamma   90.00
#
_symmetry.space_group_name_H-M   'P 1'
#
loop_
_entity.id
_entity.type
_entity.pdbx_description
1 polymer ?
#
loop_
_entity_poly.entity_id
_entity_poly.type
_entity_poly.pdbx_seq_one_letter_code
_entity_poly.pdbx_strand_id
1 'polypeptide(L)'
;MSLRKLNGTEFETAVSGGWTVVDFTAPWCSYCRRLGPTLDALEAELAGKVALAALDVDEEEAISDRFGVETIPALILFREGAQVGQTLVNPGSKTQITDWLRDNGAL
;
A
#
# COMPACT_ATOMS: atom_id res chain seq x y z
N MET A 1 -12.63 6.55 -3.46
CA MET A 1 -11.26 6.33 -3.05
C MET A 1 -10.32 7.12 -3.92
N SER A 2 -9.39 7.85 -3.33
CA SER A 2 -8.54 8.79 -4.04
C SER A 2 -7.14 8.29 -4.35
N LEU A 3 -6.74 7.11 -3.84
CA LEU A 3 -5.41 6.58 -4.11
C LEU A 3 -5.24 6.30 -5.60
N ARG A 4 -4.09 6.72 -6.13
CA ARG A 4 -3.72 6.43 -7.51
C ARG A 4 -3.58 4.92 -7.68
N LYS A 5 -4.25 4.36 -8.69
CA LYS A 5 -4.10 2.94 -9.02
C LYS A 5 -2.93 2.77 -9.98
N LEU A 6 -1.99 1.91 -9.61
CA LEU A 6 -0.79 1.64 -10.40
C LEU A 6 -0.99 0.45 -11.31
N ASN A 7 -0.56 0.56 -12.56
CA ASN A 7 -0.43 -0.62 -13.42
C ASN A 7 1.00 -1.17 -13.31
N GLY A 8 1.28 -2.27 -14.02
CA GLY A 8 2.58 -2.92 -13.95
C GLY A 8 3.75 -2.04 -14.37
N THR A 9 3.52 -1.16 -15.34
CA THR A 9 4.55 -0.24 -15.82
C THR A 9 4.82 0.86 -14.79
N GLU A 10 3.76 1.39 -14.19
CA GLU A 10 3.86 2.49 -13.22
C GLU A 10 4.42 2.04 -11.89
N PHE A 11 4.23 0.77 -11.53
CA PHE A 11 4.62 0.24 -10.22
C PHE A 11 6.11 0.48 -9.94
N GLU A 12 6.97 0.07 -10.86
CA GLU A 12 8.43 0.17 -10.65
C GLU A 12 8.87 1.62 -10.42
N THR A 13 8.31 2.55 -11.18
CA THR A 13 8.63 3.96 -11.01
C THR A 13 8.09 4.49 -9.68
N ALA A 14 6.87 4.12 -9.33
CA ALA A 14 6.22 4.62 -8.12
C ALA A 14 6.97 4.23 -6.85
N VAL A 15 7.54 3.03 -6.80
CA VAL A 15 8.24 2.52 -5.61
C VAL A 15 9.74 2.81 -5.61
N SER A 16 10.26 3.39 -6.69
CA SER A 16 11.71 3.58 -6.87
C SER A 16 12.31 4.72 -6.05
N GLY A 17 11.49 5.63 -5.56
CA GLY A 17 11.96 6.81 -4.84
C GLY A 17 11.92 6.65 -3.33
N GLY A 18 11.37 7.66 -2.64
CA GLY A 18 11.26 7.67 -1.19
C GLY A 18 10.26 6.65 -0.65
N TRP A 19 9.72 6.93 0.53
CA TRP A 19 8.77 6.03 1.18
C TRP A 19 7.46 5.94 0.41
N THR A 20 7.03 4.73 0.06
CA THR A 20 5.77 4.48 -0.64
C THR A 20 5.08 3.26 -0.03
N VAL A 21 3.79 3.41 0.28
CA VAL A 21 2.93 2.30 0.66
C VAL A 21 2.09 1.93 -0.54
N VAL A 22 2.08 0.65 -0.90
CA VAL A 22 1.19 0.14 -1.94
C VAL A 22 0.12 -0.73 -1.28
N ASP A 23 -1.14 -0.38 -1.50
CA ASP A 23 -2.31 -1.11 -1.03
C ASP A 23 -2.70 -2.13 -2.11
N PHE A 24 -2.43 -3.40 -1.84
CA PHE A 24 -2.86 -4.49 -2.72
C PHE A 24 -4.33 -4.79 -2.42
N THR A 25 -5.18 -4.56 -3.39
CA THR A 25 -6.63 -4.48 -3.22
C THR A 25 -7.38 -5.10 -4.39
N ALA A 26 -8.70 -5.19 -4.29
CA ALA A 26 -9.57 -5.60 -5.39
C ALA A 26 -10.96 -4.96 -5.20
N PRO A 27 -11.68 -4.65 -6.30
CA PRO A 27 -12.99 -4.01 -6.21
C PRO A 27 -14.04 -4.85 -5.47
N TRP A 28 -13.92 -6.19 -5.54
CA TRP A 28 -14.88 -7.10 -4.91
C TRP A 28 -14.63 -7.32 -3.41
N CYS A 29 -13.54 -6.82 -2.88
CA CYS A 29 -13.11 -7.06 -1.50
C CYS A 29 -13.76 -6.05 -0.55
N SER A 30 -14.67 -6.52 0.32
CA SER A 30 -15.38 -5.64 1.24
C SER A 30 -14.46 -5.03 2.29
N TYR A 31 -13.48 -5.79 2.80
CA TYR A 31 -12.50 -5.27 3.75
C TYR A 31 -11.64 -4.19 3.12
N CYS A 32 -11.29 -4.35 1.84
CA CYS A 32 -10.53 -3.34 1.09
C CYS A 32 -11.31 -2.03 0.98
N ARG A 33 -12.61 -2.13 0.65
CA ARG A 33 -13.47 -0.94 0.55
C ARG A 33 -13.62 -0.25 1.90
N ARG A 34 -13.72 -1.02 2.98
CA ARG A 34 -13.81 -0.47 4.33
C ARG A 34 -12.57 0.33 4.71
N LEU A 35 -11.40 -0.13 4.28
CA LEU A 35 -10.12 0.53 4.55
C LEU A 35 -9.93 1.80 3.73
N GLY A 36 -10.63 1.95 2.62
CA GLY A 36 -10.46 3.07 1.69
C GLY A 36 -10.45 4.45 2.33
N PRO A 37 -11.46 4.83 3.13
CA PRO A 37 -11.47 6.15 3.76
C PRO A 37 -10.27 6.40 4.68
N THR A 38 -9.80 5.37 5.39
CA THR A 38 -8.63 5.49 6.25
C THR A 38 -7.38 5.77 5.42
N LEU A 39 -7.20 5.07 4.30
CA LEU A 39 -6.06 5.27 3.43
C LEU A 39 -6.12 6.64 2.74
N ASP A 40 -7.29 7.10 2.35
CA ASP A 40 -7.45 8.43 1.76
C ASP A 40 -7.05 9.53 2.76
N ALA A 41 -7.45 9.37 4.02
CA ALA A 41 -7.06 10.31 5.08
C ALA A 41 -5.55 10.30 5.29
N LEU A 42 -4.94 9.12 5.33
CA LEU A 42 -3.48 8.98 5.50
C LEU A 42 -2.72 9.56 4.32
N GLU A 43 -3.19 9.38 3.10
CA GLU A 43 -2.55 9.96 1.94
C GLU A 43 -2.40 11.47 2.08
N ALA A 44 -3.47 12.12 2.51
CA ALA A 44 -3.47 13.58 2.71
C ALA A 44 -2.56 13.99 3.88
N GLU A 45 -2.64 13.26 5.00
CA GLU A 45 -1.87 13.58 6.20
C GLU A 45 -0.37 13.38 6.02
N LEU A 46 0.02 12.39 5.22
CA LEU A 46 1.42 12.00 5.03
C LEU A 46 2.03 12.54 3.74
N ALA A 47 1.31 13.39 3.02
CA ALA A 47 1.79 13.98 1.78
C ALA A 47 3.14 14.66 2.00
N GLY A 48 4.11 14.37 1.13
CA GLY A 48 5.47 14.88 1.24
C GLY A 48 6.39 14.02 2.09
N LYS A 49 5.85 13.06 2.86
CA LYS A 49 6.65 12.14 3.69
C LYS A 49 6.54 10.70 3.20
N VAL A 50 5.32 10.22 3.02
CA VAL A 50 5.04 8.86 2.55
C VAL A 50 3.96 8.95 1.48
N ALA A 51 4.25 8.41 0.31
CA ALA A 51 3.26 8.32 -0.77
C ALA A 51 2.43 7.06 -0.58
N LEU A 52 1.15 7.12 -0.92
CA LEU A 52 0.27 5.96 -0.91
C LEU A 52 -0.31 5.76 -2.30
N ALA A 53 -0.35 4.51 -2.75
CA ALA A 53 -0.96 4.13 -4.03
C ALA A 53 -1.63 2.77 -3.89
N ALA A 54 -2.47 2.42 -4.84
CA ALA A 54 -3.19 1.16 -4.85
C ALA A 54 -2.80 0.31 -6.05
N LEU A 55 -2.92 -1.01 -5.91
CA LEU A 55 -2.68 -1.94 -6.99
C LEU A 55 -3.74 -3.04 -6.95
N ASP A 56 -4.42 -3.25 -8.09
CA ASP A 56 -5.46 -4.27 -8.20
C ASP A 56 -4.80 -5.63 -8.42
N VAL A 57 -5.00 -6.55 -7.50
CA VAL A 57 -4.35 -7.87 -7.55
C VAL A 57 -4.81 -8.72 -8.72
N ASP A 58 -6.02 -8.50 -9.22
CA ASP A 58 -6.55 -9.25 -10.35
C ASP A 58 -6.02 -8.73 -11.69
N GLU A 59 -5.77 -7.42 -11.77
CA GLU A 59 -5.19 -6.81 -12.96
C GLU A 59 -3.68 -7.04 -13.04
N GLU A 60 -3.01 -7.14 -11.90
CA GLU A 60 -1.55 -7.23 -11.81
C GLU A 60 -1.12 -8.44 -11.00
N GLU A 61 -1.54 -9.63 -11.43
CA GLU A 61 -1.25 -10.88 -10.72
C GLU A 61 0.23 -11.14 -10.52
N ALA A 62 1.04 -10.84 -11.54
CA ALA A 62 2.48 -11.10 -11.48
C ALA A 62 3.14 -10.32 -10.35
N ILE A 63 2.73 -9.07 -10.14
CA ILE A 63 3.30 -8.24 -9.07
C ILE A 63 2.82 -8.77 -7.71
N SER A 64 1.55 -9.13 -7.59
CA SER A 64 1.01 -9.71 -6.36
C SER A 64 1.75 -10.99 -5.98
N ASP A 65 1.99 -11.86 -6.95
CA ASP A 65 2.70 -13.11 -6.73
C ASP A 65 4.17 -12.86 -6.34
N ARG A 66 4.79 -11.87 -6.97
CA ARG A 66 6.19 -11.50 -6.69
C ARG A 66 6.40 -11.15 -5.22
N PHE A 67 5.43 -10.51 -4.59
CA PHE A 67 5.51 -10.10 -3.19
C PHE A 67 4.75 -11.03 -2.25
N GLY A 68 4.28 -12.17 -2.73
CA GLY A 68 3.64 -13.19 -1.91
C GLY A 68 2.30 -12.74 -1.32
N VAL A 69 1.56 -11.88 -2.01
CA VAL A 69 0.28 -11.40 -1.52
C VAL A 69 -0.78 -12.48 -1.71
N GLU A 70 -1.29 -13.01 -0.60
CA GLU A 70 -2.33 -14.05 -0.60
C GLU A 70 -3.65 -13.55 -0.04
N THR A 71 -3.58 -12.65 0.95
CA THR A 71 -4.75 -12.09 1.64
C THR A 71 -4.77 -10.59 1.44
N ILE A 72 -5.92 -10.04 1.09
CA ILE A 72 -6.11 -8.60 0.89
C ILE A 72 -7.17 -8.05 1.85
N PRO A 73 -7.09 -6.76 2.24
CA PRO A 73 -6.09 -5.77 1.82
C PRO A 73 -4.71 -6.07 2.42
N ALA A 74 -3.67 -5.82 1.65
CA ALA A 74 -2.28 -6.00 2.10
C ALA A 74 -1.50 -4.73 1.79
N LEU A 75 -0.89 -4.14 2.80
CA LEU A 75 -0.06 -2.95 2.65
C LEU A 75 1.40 -3.37 2.66
N ILE A 76 2.14 -2.93 1.65
CA ILE A 76 3.59 -3.16 1.59
C ILE A 76 4.29 -1.83 1.52
N LEU A 77 5.32 -1.66 2.35
CA LEU A 77 6.13 -0.45 2.40
C LEU A 77 7.36 -0.63 1.53
N PHE A 78 7.63 0.35 0.68
CA PHE A 78 8.79 0.36 -0.22
C PHE A 78 9.64 1.60 0.01
N ARG A 79 10.93 1.45 -0.20
CA ARG A 79 11.86 2.56 -0.30
C ARG A 79 12.93 2.21 -1.32
N GLU A 80 13.15 3.12 -2.27
CA GLU A 80 14.19 2.95 -3.30
C GLU A 80 14.07 1.60 -4.03
N GLY A 81 12.83 1.20 -4.33
CA GLY A 81 12.54 -0.01 -5.09
C GLY A 81 12.48 -1.30 -4.27
N ALA A 82 12.79 -1.26 -2.99
CA ALA A 82 12.84 -2.47 -2.16
C ALA A 82 11.77 -2.44 -1.07
N GLN A 83 11.21 -3.61 -0.78
CA GLN A 83 10.29 -3.76 0.34
C GLN A 83 11.03 -3.58 1.66
N VAL A 84 10.44 -2.80 2.57
CA VAL A 84 10.95 -2.57 3.92
C VAL A 84 9.98 -3.19 4.92
N GLY A 85 10.49 -4.08 5.78
CA GLY A 85 9.69 -4.73 6.81
C GLY A 85 8.71 -5.76 6.26
N GLN A 86 7.74 -6.11 7.08
CA GLN A 86 6.75 -7.13 6.73
C GLN A 86 5.50 -6.50 6.16
N THR A 87 4.78 -7.28 5.34
CA THR A 87 3.47 -6.90 4.82
C THR A 87 2.50 -6.74 5.99
N LEU A 88 1.72 -5.67 5.97
CA LEU A 88 0.66 -5.43 6.95
C LEU A 88 -0.67 -5.85 6.35
N VAL A 89 -1.23 -6.97 6.83
CA VAL A 89 -2.46 -7.54 6.29
C VAL A 89 -3.66 -7.08 7.09
N ASN A 90 -4.65 -6.57 6.37
CA ASN A 90 -5.97 -6.19 6.92
C ASN A 90 -5.87 -5.39 8.21
N PRO A 91 -5.20 -4.22 8.21
CA PRO A 91 -5.10 -3.42 9.43
C PRO A 91 -6.48 -2.94 9.88
N GLY A 92 -6.68 -2.95 11.20
CA GLY A 92 -7.98 -2.61 11.79
C GLY A 92 -8.17 -1.13 12.08
N SER A 93 -7.10 -0.33 12.00
CA SER A 93 -7.18 1.09 12.35
C SER A 93 -6.07 1.89 11.71
N LYS A 94 -6.28 3.22 11.66
CA LYS A 94 -5.25 4.17 11.21
C LYS A 94 -4.01 4.10 12.11
N THR A 95 -4.21 3.97 13.41
CA THR A 95 -3.11 3.87 14.38
C THR A 95 -2.21 2.67 14.09
N GLN A 96 -2.81 1.54 13.75
CA GLN A 96 -2.05 0.34 13.42
C GLN A 96 -1.14 0.60 12.22
N ILE A 97 -1.64 1.32 11.22
CA ILE A 97 -0.86 1.66 10.03
C ILE A 97 0.28 2.63 10.38
N THR A 98 -0.01 3.68 11.13
CA THR A 98 1.01 4.67 11.49
C THR A 98 2.08 4.08 12.40
N ASP A 99 1.70 3.19 13.33
CA ASP A 99 2.67 2.48 14.18
C ASP A 99 3.60 1.60 13.32
N TRP A 100 3.03 0.88 12.35
CA TRP A 100 3.79 0.06 11.42
C TRP A 100 4.78 0.90 10.60
N LEU A 101 4.34 2.06 10.11
CA LEU A 101 5.21 2.97 9.38
C LEU A 101 6.35 3.49 10.26
N ARG A 102 6.04 3.84 11.51
CA ARG A 102 7.03 4.35 12.46
C ARG A 102 8.03 3.25 12.83
N ASP A 103 7.56 2.03 13.06
CA ASP A 103 8.41 0.90 13.41
C ASP A 103 9.40 0.56 12.29
N ASN A 104 9.04 0.89 11.04
CA ASN A 104 9.90 0.63 9.88
C ASN A 104 10.70 1.85 9.43
N GLY A 105 10.65 2.92 10.17
CA GLY A 105 11.47 4.11 9.91
C GLY A 105 10.89 5.11 8.93
N ALA A 106 9.65 4.93 8.49
CA ALA A 106 9.01 5.84 7.53
C ALA A 106 8.42 7.07 8.19
N LEU A 107 8.21 7.04 9.49
CA LEU A 107 7.72 8.18 10.26
C LEU A 107 8.60 8.40 11.49
#